data_34ece9a86dd0ae20c738b67f5c60866c
#
_entry.id   34ece9a86dd0ae20c738b67f5c60866c
#
_cell.length_a   1.000
_cell.length_b   1.000
_cell.length_c   1.000
_cell.angle_alpha   90.00
_cell.angle_beta   90.00
_cell.angle_gamma   90.00
#
_symmetry.space_group_name_H-M   'P 1'
#
loop_
_entity.id
_entity.type
_entity.pdbx_description
1 polymer ?
#
loop_
_entity_poly.entity_id
_entity_poly.type
_entity_poly.pdbx_seq_one_letter_code
_entity_poly.pdbx_strand_id
1 'polypeptide(L)'
;MYLFTVNGGWGDWKPYGACSESCGDGTHTRTRECDDPPKSNGGLDCPGESTETSPCNEKACQGKWFNILYSNLNLNYIVRGR
;
A
#
# COMPACT_ATOMS: atom_id res chain seq x y z
N MET A 1 20.01 -42.12 -0.59
CA MET A 1 19.25 -40.91 -0.21
C MET A 1 19.13 -39.99 -1.37
N TYR A 2 17.94 -39.51 -1.58
CA TYR A 2 17.65 -38.76 -2.73
C TYR A 2 17.15 -37.38 -2.34
N LEU A 3 17.80 -36.37 -2.86
CA LEU A 3 17.47 -35.00 -2.49
C LEU A 3 16.92 -34.24 -3.67
N PHE A 4 15.82 -33.59 -3.45
CA PHE A 4 15.29 -32.69 -4.42
C PHE A 4 15.63 -31.28 -4.04
N THR A 5 16.01 -30.48 -5.02
CA THR A 5 16.03 -29.05 -4.76
C THR A 5 14.61 -28.54 -4.77
N VAL A 6 14.33 -27.65 -3.87
CA VAL A 6 13.02 -27.03 -3.79
C VAL A 6 13.19 -25.54 -3.88
N ASN A 7 12.71 -24.98 -4.98
CA ASN A 7 12.72 -23.53 -5.12
C ASN A 7 11.63 -22.93 -4.25
N GLY A 8 11.92 -21.76 -3.70
CA GLY A 8 10.93 -21.07 -2.90
C GLY A 8 9.75 -20.63 -3.72
N GLY A 9 8.60 -20.59 -3.10
CA GLY A 9 7.40 -20.07 -3.72
C GLY A 9 6.81 -19.00 -2.82
N TRP A 10 6.19 -17.98 -3.45
CA TRP A 10 5.60 -16.91 -2.67
C TRP A 10 4.28 -17.34 -2.04
N GLY A 11 4.11 -16.98 -0.78
CA GLY A 11 2.81 -17.05 -0.17
C GLY A 11 1.96 -15.88 -0.62
N ASP A 12 0.75 -15.81 -0.10
CA ASP A 12 -0.16 -14.74 -0.48
C ASP A 12 0.32 -13.40 0.06
N TRP A 13 0.01 -12.35 -0.67
CA TRP A 13 0.23 -11.01 -0.17
C TRP A 13 -0.62 -10.78 1.07
N LYS A 14 -0.02 -10.18 2.08
CA LYS A 14 -0.78 -9.74 3.24
C LYS A 14 -1.52 -8.46 2.88
N PRO A 15 -2.55 -8.11 3.65
CA PRO A 15 -3.24 -6.86 3.38
C PRO A 15 -2.31 -5.67 3.49
N TYR A 16 -2.61 -4.61 2.76
CA TYR A 16 -1.85 -3.39 2.89
C TYR A 16 -1.98 -2.84 4.31
N GLY A 17 -0.89 -2.28 4.80
CA GLY A 17 -0.92 -1.58 6.07
C GLY A 17 -1.61 -0.24 5.94
N ALA A 18 -1.54 0.53 7.02
CA ALA A 18 -2.17 1.84 7.03
C ALA A 18 -1.49 2.78 6.06
N CYS A 19 -2.28 3.72 5.53
CA CYS A 19 -1.75 4.76 4.68
C CYS A 19 -0.83 5.66 5.49
N SER A 20 0.26 6.10 4.90
CA SER A 20 1.24 6.94 5.59
C SER A 20 0.66 8.30 5.98
N GLU A 21 -0.40 8.72 5.28
CA GLU A 21 -1.04 10.00 5.56
C GLU A 21 -2.48 9.76 5.93
N SER A 22 -2.97 10.50 6.90
CA SER A 22 -4.37 10.38 7.32
C SER A 22 -5.30 11.06 6.32
N CYS A 23 -4.77 11.96 5.53
CA CYS A 23 -5.52 12.59 4.44
C CYS A 23 -4.56 12.93 3.33
N GLY A 24 -5.09 13.08 2.13
CA GLY A 24 -4.28 13.40 0.98
C GLY A 24 -3.47 12.20 0.52
N ASP A 25 -2.53 12.45 -0.35
CA ASP A 25 -1.75 11.38 -0.96
C ASP A 25 -0.73 10.84 0.01
N GLY A 26 -0.65 9.53 0.10
CA GLY A 26 0.33 8.85 0.90
C GLY A 26 0.68 7.54 0.24
N THR A 27 1.30 6.66 1.00
CA THR A 27 1.63 5.32 0.52
C THR A 27 1.31 4.31 1.60
N HIS A 28 1.08 3.08 1.18
CA HIS A 28 0.96 1.98 2.10
C HIS A 28 1.71 0.78 1.49
N THR A 29 2.00 -0.19 2.33
CA THR A 29 2.89 -1.28 1.98
C THR A 29 2.26 -2.60 2.37
N ARG A 30 2.47 -3.60 1.55
CA ARG A 30 2.12 -4.97 1.90
C ARG A 30 3.34 -5.85 1.70
N THR A 31 3.31 -7.01 2.34
CA THR A 31 4.42 -7.93 2.30
C THR A 31 3.93 -9.33 2.02
N ARG A 32 4.85 -10.18 1.64
CA ARG A 32 4.60 -11.61 1.49
C ARG A 32 5.85 -12.35 1.92
N GLU A 33 5.67 -13.64 2.14
CA GLU A 33 6.77 -14.47 2.61
C GLU A 33 7.11 -15.50 1.56
N CYS A 34 8.39 -15.81 1.46
CA CYS A 34 8.86 -16.87 0.57
C CYS A 34 8.85 -18.19 1.34
N ASP A 35 7.66 -18.72 1.56
CA ASP A 35 7.51 -19.88 2.42
C ASP A 35 6.44 -20.86 1.93
N ASP A 36 6.07 -20.79 0.66
CA ASP A 36 5.03 -21.67 0.13
C ASP A 36 5.45 -22.23 -1.23
N PRO A 37 6.42 -23.12 -1.22
CA PRO A 37 7.17 -23.66 -0.10
C PRO A 37 8.40 -22.84 0.20
N PRO A 38 9.02 -22.99 1.38
CA PRO A 38 10.34 -22.44 1.58
C PRO A 38 11.36 -23.20 0.72
N LYS A 39 12.39 -22.51 0.31
CA LYS A 39 13.42 -23.16 -0.49
C LYS A 39 14.17 -24.16 0.38
N SER A 40 14.69 -25.18 -0.26
CA SER A 40 15.51 -26.15 0.46
C SER A 40 16.41 -26.87 -0.51
N ASN A 41 17.41 -27.50 0.06
CA ASN A 41 18.35 -28.37 -0.69
C ASN A 41 18.98 -27.63 -1.88
N GLY A 42 19.38 -26.39 -1.67
CA GLY A 42 20.02 -25.60 -2.71
C GLY A 42 19.07 -24.98 -3.71
N GLY A 43 17.79 -24.98 -3.41
CA GLY A 43 16.83 -24.34 -4.30
C GLY A 43 16.97 -22.83 -4.31
N LEU A 44 16.31 -22.20 -5.26
CA LEU A 44 16.40 -20.76 -5.44
C LEU A 44 15.39 -20.04 -4.58
N ASP A 45 15.75 -18.83 -4.20
CA ASP A 45 14.81 -17.94 -3.53
C ASP A 45 13.67 -17.55 -4.47
N CYS A 46 12.59 -17.06 -3.88
CA CYS A 46 11.48 -16.56 -4.67
C CYS A 46 11.94 -15.38 -5.53
N PRO A 47 11.48 -15.32 -6.77
CA PRO A 47 11.84 -14.18 -7.61
C PRO A 47 11.00 -12.96 -7.25
N GLY A 48 11.58 -11.79 -7.45
CA GLY A 48 10.86 -10.55 -7.21
C GLY A 48 10.93 -10.11 -5.77
N GLU A 49 10.05 -9.20 -5.41
CA GLU A 49 10.13 -8.50 -4.14
C GLU A 49 9.16 -9.07 -3.12
N SER A 50 9.59 -9.03 -1.86
CA SER A 50 8.72 -9.43 -0.77
C SER A 50 7.85 -8.28 -0.26
N THR A 51 8.05 -7.09 -0.79
CA THR A 51 7.39 -5.89 -0.32
C THR A 51 6.88 -5.11 -1.51
N GLU A 52 5.70 -4.56 -1.38
CA GLU A 52 5.13 -3.73 -2.43
C GLU A 52 4.52 -2.49 -1.81
N THR A 53 4.88 -1.33 -2.35
CA THR A 53 4.38 -0.04 -1.88
C THR A 53 3.52 0.55 -2.98
N SER A 54 2.39 1.11 -2.58
CA SER A 54 1.41 1.61 -3.52
C SER A 54 0.84 2.92 -2.99
N PRO A 55 0.40 3.81 -3.89
CA PRO A 55 -0.22 5.05 -3.41
C PRO A 55 -1.55 4.77 -2.73
N CYS A 56 -1.87 5.62 -1.78
CA CYS A 56 -3.16 5.55 -1.10
C CYS A 56 -3.63 6.96 -0.82
N ASN A 57 -4.94 7.09 -0.65
CA ASN A 57 -5.53 8.38 -0.33
C ASN A 57 -6.84 8.08 0.37
N GLU A 58 -6.83 8.16 1.71
CA GLU A 58 -7.98 7.74 2.48
C GLU A 58 -9.07 8.77 2.46
N LYS A 59 -8.71 10.03 2.39
CA LYS A 59 -9.69 11.09 2.28
C LYS A 59 -8.97 12.37 1.93
N ALA A 60 -9.69 13.32 1.38
CA ALA A 60 -9.12 14.61 1.07
C ALA A 60 -8.79 15.34 2.36
N CYS A 61 -7.68 16.06 2.37
CA CYS A 61 -7.33 16.90 3.49
C CYS A 61 -8.28 18.07 3.55
N GLN A 62 -8.71 18.40 4.76
CA GLN A 62 -9.57 19.54 4.95
C GLN A 62 -8.74 20.78 5.07
N GLY A 63 -9.08 21.79 4.30
CA GLY A 63 -8.35 23.03 4.39
C GLY A 63 -8.63 23.70 5.70
N LYS A 64 -7.66 24.42 6.17
CA LYS A 64 -7.83 25.16 7.38
C LYS A 64 -8.57 26.41 7.11
N TRP A 65 -8.58 26.81 5.95
CA TRP A 65 -9.15 28.02 5.56
C TRP A 65 -9.50 27.95 4.14
N PHE A 66 -9.62 27.09 3.62
CA PHE A 66 -10.28 27.08 2.44
C PHE A 66 -11.39 26.12 2.54
N ASN A 67 -11.04 26.76 3.14
CA ASN A 67 -11.79 26.32 3.20
C ASN A 67 -12.42 26.76 3.08
N ILE A 68 -12.22 27.57 3.41
CA ILE A 68 -12.53 27.95 3.20
C ILE A 68 -12.78 28.12 2.08
N LEU A 69 -12.53 28.50 1.91
CA LEU A 69 -12.74 28.60 0.78
C LEU A 69 -13.21 27.86 -0.03
N TYR A 70 -12.89 27.73 0.30
CA TYR A 70 -13.61 27.33 -0.41
C TYR A 70 -14.17 26.85 -0.36
N SER A 71 -13.85 26.90 -0.02
CA SER A 71 -14.72 26.81 0.03
C SER A 71 -15.11 26.74 -0.43
N ASN A 72 -14.72 27.17 -0.15
CA ASN A 72 -15.56 27.44 -0.56
C ASN A 72 -15.68 27.13 -1.45
N LEU A 73 -15.16 27.41 -1.30
CA LEU A 73 -15.66 27.41 -2.05
C LEU A 73 -16.12 26.81 -2.51
N ASN A 74 -16.12 26.76 -2.38
CA ASN A 74 -16.98 26.60 -2.75
C ASN A 74 -17.45 26.37 -2.89
N LEU A 75 -17.01 26.47 -2.60
CA LEU A 75 -17.81 26.71 -2.61
C LEU A 75 -18.35 26.66 -3.05
N ASN A 76 -17.90 26.82 -2.75
CA ASN A 76 -18.71 27.07 -3.08
C ASN A 76 -19.09 26.98 -3.35
N TYR A 77 -18.68 27.18 -3.01
CA TYR A 77 -19.38 27.45 -3.17
C TYR A 77 -19.81 27.53 -3.15
N ILE A 78 -18.99 27.87 -2.79
CA ILE A 78 -19.66 28.22 -2.60
C ILE A 78 -19.88 28.39 -2.57
N VAL A 79 -19.21 28.64 -2.08
CA VAL A 79 -19.85 29.14 -1.97
C VAL A 79 -20.16 29.21 -2.03
N ARG A 80 -19.99 29.58 -1.61
CA ARG A 80 -20.69 29.98 -1.57
C ARG A 80 -21.18 30.01 -1.59
N GLY A 81 -20.43 30.35 -1.13
CA GLY A 81 -21.09 30.58 -0.94
C GLY A 81 -21.42 30.44 -0.98
N ARG A 82 -21.47 30.63 -0.60
CA ARG A 82 -22.10 30.59 -0.43
C ARG A 82 -22.47 30.29 -0.61
#